data_e561d94bd1716a20977850a76325ccbf
#
_entry.id   e561d94bd1716a20977850a76325ccbf
#
_cell.length_a   1.000
_cell.length_b   1.000
_cell.length_c   1.000
_cell.angle_alpha   90.00
_cell.angle_beta   90.00
_cell.angle_gamma   90.00
#
_symmetry.space_group_name_H-M   'P 1'
#
loop_
_entity.id
_entity.type
_entity.pdbx_description
1 polymer ?
#
loop_
_entity_poly.entity_id
_entity_poly.type
_entity_poly.pdbx_seq_one_letter_code
_entity_poly.pdbx_strand_id
1 'polypeptide(L)'
;HARYVDSAVMPSHGHLEPICAAAAVCNVEVVIGAVERAVDRGGHTLYCSAFWIDANGHLVNNHRKLVPTYEERLCWGAGDGAGLRTRRVGGMNVGVLNCWENWMPLARTALQSDGMDVHLLLWPGSKALTRELTRVVAREGRCFAVSVGGVLAPRDLPADLPELAEL
;
A
#
# COMPACT_ATOMS: atom_id res chain seq x y z
N HIS A 1 -13.38 12.82 7.32
CA HIS A 1 -12.85 11.77 8.22
C HIS A 1 -13.87 10.63 8.44
N ALA A 2 -15.15 10.94 8.77
CA ALA A 2 -16.16 9.91 9.06
C ALA A 2 -16.28 8.87 7.93
N ARG A 3 -16.39 9.28 6.67
CA ARG A 3 -16.46 8.35 5.53
C ARG A 3 -15.25 7.40 5.45
N TYR A 4 -14.04 7.86 5.79
CA TYR A 4 -12.87 6.99 5.84
C TYR A 4 -12.97 5.96 6.96
N VAL A 5 -13.49 6.35 8.14
CA VAL A 5 -13.70 5.42 9.27
C VAL A 5 -14.70 4.33 8.89
N ASP A 6 -15.79 4.70 8.22
CA ASP A 6 -16.89 3.79 7.87
C ASP A 6 -16.51 2.80 6.77
N SER A 7 -15.67 3.23 5.80
CA SER A 7 -15.26 2.41 4.66
C SER A 7 -13.87 1.77 4.82
N ALA A 8 -13.18 2.02 5.94
CA ALA A 8 -11.85 1.49 6.17
C ALA A 8 -11.84 -0.03 6.38
N VAL A 9 -10.78 -0.64 5.88
CA VAL A 9 -10.57 -2.09 5.98
C VAL A 9 -10.16 -2.47 7.42
N MET A 10 -10.82 -3.46 7.98
CA MET A 10 -10.50 -4.08 9.27
C MET A 10 -10.15 -5.55 9.03
N PRO A 11 -8.87 -5.92 8.91
CA PRO A 11 -8.48 -7.29 8.60
C PRO A 11 -9.02 -8.31 9.60
N SER A 12 -9.03 -7.97 10.90
CA SER A 12 -9.55 -8.83 11.98
C SER A 12 -11.07 -9.06 11.91
N HIS A 13 -11.81 -8.31 11.09
CA HIS A 13 -13.24 -8.46 10.86
C HIS A 13 -13.55 -9.13 9.52
N GLY A 14 -12.56 -9.75 8.88
CA GLY A 14 -12.76 -10.50 7.64
C GLY A 14 -12.91 -9.65 6.37
N HIS A 15 -12.65 -8.35 6.42
CA HIS A 15 -12.84 -7.47 5.25
C HIS A 15 -11.92 -7.83 4.08
N LEU A 16 -10.83 -8.57 4.31
CA LEU A 16 -9.94 -9.07 3.27
C LEU A 16 -10.23 -10.50 2.82
N GLU A 17 -11.15 -11.22 3.48
CA GLU A 17 -11.45 -12.62 3.15
C GLU A 17 -11.79 -12.88 1.68
N PRO A 18 -12.59 -12.03 0.99
CA PRO A 18 -12.86 -12.26 -0.44
C PRO A 18 -11.58 -12.23 -1.29
N ILE A 19 -10.63 -11.33 -0.97
CA ILE A 19 -9.36 -11.23 -1.68
C ILE A 19 -8.45 -12.41 -1.31
N CYS A 20 -8.43 -12.79 -0.04
CA CYS A 20 -7.70 -13.97 0.44
C CYS A 20 -8.17 -15.24 -0.27
N ALA A 21 -9.47 -15.45 -0.36
CA ALA A 21 -10.04 -16.59 -1.07
C ALA A 21 -9.68 -16.59 -2.57
N ALA A 22 -9.78 -15.43 -3.23
CA ALA A 22 -9.38 -15.28 -4.63
C ALA A 22 -7.89 -15.55 -4.85
N ALA A 23 -7.02 -15.05 -3.98
CA ALA A 23 -5.58 -15.30 -4.02
C ALA A 23 -5.27 -16.79 -3.93
N ALA A 24 -5.92 -17.51 -3.01
CA ALA A 24 -5.76 -18.95 -2.85
C ALA A 24 -6.26 -19.73 -4.07
N VAL A 25 -7.44 -19.42 -4.58
CA VAL A 25 -8.02 -20.10 -5.77
C VAL A 25 -7.15 -19.89 -7.00
N CYS A 26 -6.63 -18.68 -7.18
CA CYS A 26 -5.79 -18.34 -8.34
C CYS A 26 -4.31 -18.71 -8.13
N ASN A 27 -3.91 -19.11 -6.93
CA ASN A 27 -2.51 -19.38 -6.56
C ASN A 27 -1.60 -18.19 -6.88
N VAL A 28 -1.99 -16.98 -6.46
CA VAL A 28 -1.24 -15.73 -6.71
C VAL A 28 -0.96 -14.97 -5.42
N GLU A 29 0.17 -14.29 -5.37
CA GLU A 29 0.47 -13.29 -4.33
C GLU A 29 -0.25 -11.99 -4.68
N VAL A 30 -0.88 -11.36 -3.69
CA VAL A 30 -1.59 -10.09 -3.85
C VAL A 30 -1.00 -9.04 -2.91
N VAL A 31 -0.65 -7.88 -3.47
CA VAL A 31 -0.31 -6.69 -2.68
C VAL A 31 -1.31 -5.60 -3.00
N ILE A 32 -2.01 -5.11 -1.98
CA ILE A 32 -3.08 -4.12 -2.14
C ILE A 32 -2.95 -2.98 -1.13
N GLY A 33 -3.04 -1.74 -1.61
CA GLY A 33 -3.13 -0.55 -0.77
C GLY A 33 -4.58 -0.29 -0.34
N ALA A 34 -4.79 0.00 0.94
CA ALA A 34 -6.09 0.40 1.45
C ALA A 34 -5.98 1.29 2.69
N VAL A 35 -7.08 1.95 3.06
CA VAL A 35 -7.21 2.61 4.35
C VAL A 35 -7.52 1.53 5.39
N GLU A 36 -6.63 1.34 6.36
CA GLU A 36 -6.81 0.43 7.48
C GLU A 36 -7.44 1.15 8.67
N ARG A 37 -8.42 0.51 9.31
CA ARG A 37 -8.89 0.89 10.64
C ARG A 37 -8.31 -0.09 11.65
N ALA A 38 -7.39 0.42 12.49
CA ALA A 38 -6.59 -0.40 13.37
C ALA A 38 -7.29 -0.68 14.71
N VAL A 39 -7.66 -1.94 14.95
CA VAL A 39 -8.29 -2.36 16.22
C VAL A 39 -7.31 -2.32 17.40
N ASP A 40 -6.02 -2.54 17.14
CA ASP A 40 -4.94 -2.48 18.13
C ASP A 40 -4.59 -1.05 18.57
N ARG A 41 -5.23 -0.05 17.98
CA ARG A 41 -5.04 1.39 18.28
C ARG A 41 -6.36 2.06 18.66
N GLY A 42 -7.13 1.42 19.49
CA GLY A 42 -8.40 1.95 20.00
C GLY A 42 -9.55 1.92 18.99
N GLY A 43 -9.37 1.28 17.83
CA GLY A 43 -10.43 1.07 16.83
C GLY A 43 -10.87 2.31 16.05
N HIS A 44 -10.20 3.45 16.19
CA HIS A 44 -10.51 4.69 15.47
C HIS A 44 -9.32 5.28 14.71
N THR A 45 -8.10 4.78 14.96
CA THR A 45 -6.93 5.21 14.20
C THR A 45 -6.95 4.58 12.82
N LEU A 46 -6.78 5.43 11.80
CA LEU A 46 -6.67 5.03 10.40
C LEU A 46 -5.22 5.05 9.95
N TYR A 47 -4.87 4.14 9.04
CA TYR A 47 -3.56 4.10 8.39
C TYR A 47 -3.71 3.92 6.88
N CYS A 48 -2.77 4.45 6.12
CA CYS A 48 -2.55 4.05 4.74
C CYS A 48 -1.69 2.78 4.78
N SER A 49 -2.27 1.64 4.44
CA SER A 49 -1.63 0.34 4.61
C SER A 49 -1.47 -0.40 3.28
N ALA A 50 -0.34 -1.10 3.12
CA ALA A 50 -0.14 -2.11 2.10
C ALA A 50 -0.29 -3.49 2.75
N PHE A 51 -1.33 -4.21 2.36
CA PHE A 51 -1.56 -5.58 2.78
C PHE A 51 -0.94 -6.54 1.79
N TRP A 52 -0.29 -7.57 2.31
CA TRP A 52 0.27 -8.64 1.50
C TRP A 52 -0.43 -9.97 1.84
N ILE A 53 -1.08 -10.55 0.83
CA ILE A 53 -1.78 -11.83 0.92
C ILE A 53 -0.99 -12.82 0.08
N ASP A 54 -0.64 -13.96 0.66
CA ASP A 54 0.12 -14.99 -0.04
C ASP A 54 -0.75 -15.85 -0.96
N ALA A 55 -0.12 -16.68 -1.76
CA ALA A 55 -0.79 -17.58 -2.69
C ALA A 55 -1.67 -18.65 -2.04
N ASN A 56 -1.60 -18.81 -0.70
CA ASN A 56 -2.50 -19.66 0.07
C ASN A 56 -3.68 -18.88 0.67
N GLY A 57 -3.75 -17.57 0.42
CA GLY A 57 -4.80 -16.69 0.93
C GLY A 57 -4.57 -16.18 2.34
N HIS A 58 -3.35 -16.26 2.88
CA HIS A 58 -3.05 -15.73 4.21
C HIS A 58 -2.55 -14.28 4.12
N LEU A 59 -3.06 -13.41 5.00
CA LEU A 59 -2.48 -12.09 5.23
C LEU A 59 -1.14 -12.26 5.95
N VAL A 60 -0.05 -12.02 5.24
CA VAL A 60 1.32 -12.32 5.72
C VAL A 60 2.14 -11.09 6.06
N ASN A 61 1.74 -9.90 5.59
CA ASN A 61 2.32 -8.63 5.99
C ASN A 61 1.27 -7.52 5.92
N ASN A 62 1.43 -6.56 6.83
CA ASN A 62 0.70 -5.30 6.84
C ASN A 62 1.74 -4.18 7.06
N HIS A 63 2.03 -3.42 6.01
CA HIS A 63 2.91 -2.28 6.08
C HIS A 63 2.10 -1.00 6.18
N ARG A 64 2.08 -0.37 7.34
CA ARG A 64 1.49 0.94 7.58
C ARG A 64 2.45 2.02 7.12
N LYS A 65 2.04 2.90 6.23
CA LYS A 65 2.84 4.02 5.73
C LYS A 65 3.48 4.79 6.88
N LEU A 66 4.81 4.92 6.86
CA LEU A 66 5.59 5.46 7.99
C LEU A 66 5.19 6.90 8.32
N VAL A 67 5.03 7.73 7.30
CA VAL A 67 4.67 9.14 7.47
C VAL A 67 3.57 9.50 6.48
N PRO A 68 2.37 9.87 6.94
CA PRO A 68 1.33 10.41 6.08
C PRO A 68 1.82 11.69 5.38
N THR A 69 1.40 11.87 4.13
CA THR A 69 1.85 12.98 3.28
C THR A 69 0.84 14.10 3.31
N TYR A 70 1.27 15.30 3.63
CA TYR A 70 0.47 16.54 3.51
C TYR A 70 -0.86 16.43 4.27
N GLU A 71 -2.01 16.63 3.60
CA GLU A 71 -3.35 16.57 4.21
C GLU A 71 -3.71 15.18 4.75
N GLU A 72 -3.06 14.14 4.30
CA GLU A 72 -3.24 12.79 4.86
C GLU A 72 -3.07 12.79 6.39
N ARG A 73 -2.23 13.69 6.92
CA ARG A 73 -1.98 13.85 8.36
C ARG A 73 -3.22 14.25 9.17
N LEU A 74 -4.23 14.77 8.51
CA LEU A 74 -5.52 15.08 9.12
C LEU A 74 -6.38 13.82 9.37
N CYS A 75 -6.08 12.73 8.67
CA CYS A 75 -6.88 11.52 8.66
C CYS A 75 -6.12 10.30 9.17
N TRP A 76 -4.85 10.12 8.82
CA TRP A 76 -4.10 8.90 9.04
C TRP A 76 -2.96 9.08 10.03
N GLY A 77 -2.73 8.03 10.83
CA GLY A 77 -1.60 7.94 11.74
C GLY A 77 -0.30 7.56 11.02
N ALA A 78 0.82 7.85 11.67
CA ALA A 78 2.14 7.39 11.24
C ALA A 78 2.31 5.90 11.56
N GLY A 79 2.88 5.14 10.62
CA GLY A 79 3.20 3.74 10.80
C GLY A 79 4.36 3.51 11.77
N ASP A 80 4.44 2.28 12.27
CA ASP A 80 5.46 1.87 13.27
C ASP A 80 6.67 1.15 12.65
N GLY A 81 6.65 0.92 11.33
CA GLY A 81 7.72 0.22 10.62
C GLY A 81 7.69 -1.32 10.77
N ALA A 82 6.75 -1.88 11.51
CA ALA A 82 6.68 -3.34 11.74
C ALA A 82 6.54 -4.14 10.43
N GLY A 83 5.88 -3.56 9.42
CA GLY A 83 5.70 -4.16 8.09
C GLY A 83 6.82 -3.81 7.09
N LEU A 84 7.83 -3.03 7.48
CA LEU A 84 8.93 -2.60 6.60
C LEU A 84 9.98 -3.71 6.45
N ARG A 85 9.67 -4.69 5.64
CA ARG A 85 10.51 -5.87 5.37
C ARG A 85 10.23 -6.44 3.99
N THR A 86 11.17 -7.20 3.47
CA THR A 86 10.96 -7.96 2.24
C THR A 86 10.27 -9.28 2.50
N ARG A 87 9.71 -9.84 1.45
CA ARG A 87 9.14 -11.18 1.42
C ARG A 87 9.69 -11.95 0.22
N ARG A 88 10.02 -13.23 0.44
CA ARG A 88 10.50 -14.09 -0.63
C ARG A 88 9.33 -14.65 -1.44
N VAL A 89 9.32 -14.33 -2.74
CA VAL A 89 8.32 -14.75 -3.72
C VAL A 89 9.04 -15.25 -4.98
N GLY A 90 8.79 -16.47 -5.41
CA GLY A 90 9.37 -17.02 -6.64
C GLY A 90 10.92 -16.98 -6.67
N GLY A 91 11.56 -17.04 -5.50
CA GLY A 91 13.01 -16.96 -5.40
C GLY A 91 13.60 -15.55 -5.27
N MET A 92 12.80 -14.49 -5.40
CA MET A 92 13.19 -13.09 -5.26
C MET A 92 12.67 -12.49 -3.95
N ASN A 93 13.42 -11.56 -3.37
CA ASN A 93 12.98 -10.77 -2.24
C ASN A 93 12.22 -9.53 -2.75
N VAL A 94 10.97 -9.41 -2.38
CA VAL A 94 10.07 -8.35 -2.84
C VAL A 94 9.74 -7.43 -1.67
N GLY A 95 9.90 -6.12 -1.87
CA GLY A 95 9.54 -5.09 -0.89
C GLY A 95 8.43 -4.18 -1.43
N VAL A 96 7.71 -3.50 -0.55
CA VAL A 96 6.63 -2.57 -0.93
C VAL A 96 6.67 -1.30 -0.10
N LEU A 97 6.45 -0.16 -0.76
CA LEU A 97 6.25 1.15 -0.13
C LEU A 97 5.04 1.87 -0.76
N ASN A 98 4.41 2.73 0.04
CA ASN A 98 3.20 3.47 -0.34
C ASN A 98 3.51 4.93 -0.73
N CYS A 99 3.16 5.33 -1.95
CA CYS A 99 3.08 6.72 -2.38
C CYS A 99 4.42 7.49 -2.15
N TRP A 100 4.37 8.65 -1.53
CA TRP A 100 5.54 9.49 -1.25
C TRP A 100 6.54 8.86 -0.27
N GLU A 101 6.18 7.81 0.43
CA GLU A 101 7.12 7.00 1.20
C GLU A 101 8.27 6.46 0.34
N ASN A 102 8.01 6.22 -0.94
CA ASN A 102 9.02 5.84 -1.92
C ASN A 102 10.13 6.90 -2.11
N TRP A 103 9.89 8.16 -1.72
CA TRP A 103 10.89 9.23 -1.70
C TRP A 103 11.75 9.22 -0.42
N MET A 104 11.38 8.46 0.61
CA MET A 104 12.10 8.41 1.87
C MET A 104 13.35 7.51 1.74
N PRO A 105 14.59 8.08 1.78
CA PRO A 105 15.81 7.29 1.57
C PRO A 105 15.95 6.16 2.58
N LEU A 106 15.68 6.43 3.87
CA LEU A 106 15.84 5.42 4.93
C LEU A 106 14.88 4.24 4.79
N ALA A 107 13.64 4.47 4.34
CA ALA A 107 12.68 3.41 4.08
C ALA A 107 13.17 2.49 2.94
N ARG A 108 13.67 3.08 1.85
CA ARG A 108 14.27 2.31 0.75
C ARG A 108 15.51 1.55 1.20
N THR A 109 16.41 2.22 1.95
CA THR A 109 17.62 1.60 2.48
C THR A 109 17.32 0.40 3.37
N ALA A 110 16.27 0.47 4.21
CA ALA A 110 15.85 -0.65 5.04
C ALA A 110 15.48 -1.88 4.19
N LEU A 111 14.66 -1.71 3.13
CA LEU A 111 14.31 -2.79 2.22
C LEU A 111 15.52 -3.30 1.41
N GLN A 112 16.40 -2.41 0.96
CA GLN A 112 17.63 -2.76 0.25
C GLN A 112 18.57 -3.57 1.14
N SER A 113 18.70 -3.20 2.42
CA SER A 113 19.51 -3.94 3.41
C SER A 113 18.93 -5.32 3.72
N ASP A 114 17.64 -5.51 3.53
CA ASP A 114 16.94 -6.80 3.63
C ASP A 114 17.04 -7.62 2.31
N GLY A 115 17.92 -7.20 1.40
CA GLY A 115 18.25 -7.94 0.17
C GLY A 115 17.17 -7.86 -0.90
N MET A 116 16.50 -6.74 -1.05
CA MET A 116 15.40 -6.54 -2.00
C MET A 116 15.84 -6.69 -3.47
N ASP A 117 15.20 -7.61 -4.19
CA ASP A 117 15.37 -7.82 -5.64
C ASP A 117 14.29 -7.07 -6.45
N VAL A 118 13.08 -6.94 -5.90
CA VAL A 118 11.93 -6.26 -6.54
C VAL A 118 11.32 -5.27 -5.59
N HIS A 119 11.17 -4.02 -6.03
CA HIS A 119 10.47 -2.97 -5.29
C HIS A 119 9.11 -2.68 -5.93
N LEU A 120 8.04 -2.88 -5.17
CA LEU A 120 6.68 -2.49 -5.54
C LEU A 120 6.40 -1.08 -5.01
N LEU A 121 6.13 -0.16 -5.91
CA LEU A 121 5.78 1.22 -5.59
C LEU A 121 4.28 1.41 -5.82
N LEU A 122 3.49 1.50 -4.75
CA LEU A 122 2.04 1.73 -4.85
C LEU A 122 1.76 3.23 -4.89
N TRP A 123 1.00 3.68 -5.88
CA TRP A 123 0.72 5.09 -6.10
C TRP A 123 -0.77 5.39 -6.29
N PRO A 124 -1.26 6.51 -5.74
CA PRO A 124 -2.53 7.10 -6.16
C PRO A 124 -2.37 7.99 -7.42
N GLY A 125 -1.13 8.34 -7.77
CA GLY A 125 -0.83 9.34 -8.77
C GLY A 125 -0.60 8.81 -10.18
N SER A 126 -0.42 9.75 -11.11
CA SER A 126 -0.22 9.46 -12.53
C SER A 126 1.23 9.03 -12.84
N LYS A 127 1.40 8.38 -13.98
CA LYS A 127 2.71 8.01 -14.53
C LYS A 127 3.67 9.21 -14.67
N ALA A 128 3.14 10.40 -14.97
CA ALA A 128 3.96 11.61 -15.10
C ALA A 128 4.67 11.99 -13.81
N LEU A 129 4.00 11.79 -12.66
CA LEU A 129 4.55 12.11 -11.34
C LEU A 129 5.50 11.03 -10.78
N THR A 130 5.37 9.79 -11.22
CA THR A 130 6.04 8.65 -10.57
C THR A 130 7.19 8.06 -11.37
N ARG A 131 7.24 8.32 -12.67
CA ARG A 131 8.19 7.72 -13.62
C ARG A 131 9.66 7.94 -13.23
N GLU A 132 10.02 9.16 -12.85
CA GLU A 132 11.43 9.47 -12.58
C GLU A 132 11.89 8.78 -11.28
N LEU A 133 11.05 8.79 -10.25
CA LEU A 133 11.39 8.08 -9.02
C LEU A 133 11.50 6.57 -9.23
N THR A 134 10.62 5.96 -10.03
CA THR A 134 10.70 4.53 -10.37
C THR A 134 12.07 4.19 -10.96
N ARG A 135 12.59 5.04 -11.85
CA ARG A 135 13.92 4.88 -12.44
C ARG A 135 15.05 5.05 -11.43
N VAL A 136 14.91 6.03 -10.53
CA VAL A 136 15.90 6.27 -9.45
C VAL A 136 15.95 5.06 -8.53
N VAL A 137 14.81 4.58 -8.05
CA VAL A 137 14.70 3.42 -7.15
C VAL A 137 15.37 2.17 -7.75
N ALA A 138 15.09 1.88 -9.03
CA ALA A 138 15.68 0.74 -9.71
C ALA A 138 17.21 0.82 -9.78
N ARG A 139 17.75 2.03 -10.06
CA ARG A 139 19.21 2.25 -10.16
C ARG A 139 19.89 2.27 -8.80
N GLU A 140 19.30 2.95 -7.82
CA GLU A 140 19.82 3.07 -6.46
C GLU A 140 19.88 1.69 -5.79
N GLY A 141 18.76 0.96 -5.84
CA GLY A 141 18.62 -0.36 -5.22
C GLY A 141 19.20 -1.51 -6.04
N ARG A 142 19.61 -1.27 -7.31
CA ARG A 142 20.00 -2.34 -8.26
C ARG A 142 18.93 -3.45 -8.31
N CYS A 143 17.67 -3.07 -8.28
CA CYS A 143 16.53 -3.96 -8.23
C CYS A 143 15.55 -3.69 -9.39
N PHE A 144 14.62 -4.59 -9.60
CA PHE A 144 13.46 -4.32 -10.44
C PHE A 144 12.50 -3.39 -9.69
N ALA A 145 12.04 -2.33 -10.33
CA ALA A 145 11.07 -1.41 -9.77
C ALA A 145 9.77 -1.46 -10.57
N VAL A 146 8.68 -1.82 -9.88
CA VAL A 146 7.34 -1.94 -10.47
C VAL A 146 6.43 -0.91 -9.83
N SER A 147 6.11 0.15 -10.58
CA SER A 147 5.16 1.18 -10.16
C SER A 147 3.75 0.82 -10.57
N VAL A 148 2.86 0.79 -9.60
CA VAL A 148 1.44 0.47 -9.78
C VAL A 148 0.61 1.68 -9.37
N GLY A 149 -0.13 2.26 -10.32
CA GLY A 149 -1.11 3.32 -10.07
C GLY A 149 -2.53 2.78 -10.11
N GLY A 150 -3.42 3.37 -9.33
CA GLY A 150 -4.85 3.09 -9.44
C GLY A 150 -5.40 3.61 -10.77
N VAL A 151 -6.28 2.84 -11.39
CA VAL A 151 -7.10 3.31 -12.52
C VAL A 151 -8.42 3.81 -11.94
N LEU A 152 -8.69 5.10 -12.08
CA LEU A 152 -9.91 5.73 -11.61
C LEU A 152 -10.52 6.53 -12.75
N ALA A 153 -11.78 6.26 -13.07
CA ALA A 153 -12.55 7.06 -14.01
C ALA A 153 -13.69 7.79 -13.27
N PRO A 154 -14.23 8.91 -13.80
CA PRO A 154 -15.32 9.62 -13.17
C PRO A 154 -16.52 8.74 -12.81
N ARG A 155 -16.82 7.72 -13.62
CA ARG A 155 -17.90 6.74 -13.37
C ARG A 155 -17.66 5.84 -12.15
N ASP A 156 -16.40 5.73 -11.67
CA ASP A 156 -16.01 4.89 -10.54
C ASP A 156 -16.16 5.65 -9.20
N LEU A 157 -16.47 6.96 -9.28
CA LEU A 157 -16.69 7.81 -8.12
C LEU A 157 -18.17 7.75 -7.69
N PRO A 158 -18.45 7.75 -6.37
CA PRO A 158 -19.81 7.83 -5.88
C PRO A 158 -20.52 9.09 -6.40
N ALA A 159 -21.72 8.94 -6.94
CA ALA A 159 -22.49 10.04 -7.53
C ALA A 159 -22.91 11.13 -6.50
N ASP A 160 -22.84 10.81 -5.21
CA ASP A 160 -23.17 11.68 -4.08
C ASP A 160 -21.94 12.44 -3.52
N LEU A 161 -20.80 12.41 -4.19
CA LEU A 161 -19.66 13.25 -3.83
C LEU A 161 -19.95 14.71 -4.20
N PRO A 162 -20.04 15.63 -3.23
CA PRO A 162 -20.38 17.04 -3.49
C PRO A 162 -19.39 17.73 -4.44
N GLU A 163 -18.14 17.34 -4.38
CA GLU A 163 -17.03 17.93 -5.13
C GLU A 163 -17.00 17.51 -6.60
N LEU A 164 -17.78 16.51 -7.01
CA LEU A 164 -17.89 16.10 -8.43
C LEU A 164 -18.53 17.15 -9.33
N ALA A 165 -19.27 18.07 -8.75
CA ALA A 165 -19.91 19.16 -9.50
C ALA A 165 -18.90 20.26 -9.89
N GLU A 166 -17.69 20.26 -9.34
CA GLU A 166 -16.64 21.27 -9.55
C GLU A 166 -15.47 20.73 -10.41
N LEU A 167 -15.51 19.46 -10.81
CA LEU A 167 -14.52 18.79 -11.68
C LEU A 167 -15.01 18.71 -13.13
#